data_f2df6ad6b2cc4cec7cbf7f599ba8e014
#
_entry.id   f2df6ad6b2cc4cec7cbf7f599ba8e014
#
_cell.length_a   1.000
_cell.length_b   1.000
_cell.length_c   1.000
_cell.angle_alpha   90.00
_cell.angle_beta   90.00
_cell.angle_gamma   90.00
#
_symmetry.space_group_name_H-M   'P 1'
#
loop_
_entity.id
_entity.type
_entity.pdbx_description
1 polymer ?
#
loop_
_entity_poly.entity_id
_entity_poly.type
_entity_poly.pdbx_seq_one_letter_code
_entity_poly.pdbx_strand_id
1 'polypeptide(L)'
;MGESESAKWLVLDGYEDEPAAFGVPPYVGFHIRYLCGVLEQHNIDYRYMTIDQWRAFVLAKGEDGVSNLMNSLDGFACVAGAVVPGKYLRGTPISIKETKDIVRKLPLGIPAILGGWAIRGWRQQGWTPLRKNLFLALQDTDATLDNFLKTAKWKHCRRTPEQWSNWAKLGASSKAVKFHPDLWSKDNPGPLTYEVEVYQGCVRYKRGCKFCIEP
;
A
#
# COMPACT_ATOMS: atom_id res chain seq x y z
N MET A 1 12.82 12.91 -20.64
CA MET A 1 11.42 12.91 -20.16
C MET A 1 10.69 11.94 -21.06
N GLY A 2 10.78 10.65 -20.69
CA GLY A 2 10.29 9.53 -21.46
C GLY A 2 8.86 9.22 -21.07
N GLU A 3 8.16 8.89 -22.08
CA GLU A 3 6.97 8.08 -22.24
C GLU A 3 6.08 7.87 -21.00
N SER A 4 4.91 8.43 -21.09
CA SER A 4 3.75 8.07 -20.29
C SER A 4 3.34 6.63 -20.64
N GLU A 5 4.07 5.63 -20.11
CA GLU A 5 3.53 4.30 -20.00
C GLU A 5 2.30 4.38 -19.11
N SER A 6 1.15 4.07 -19.64
CA SER A 6 -0.09 4.01 -18.91
C SER A 6 0.04 2.94 -17.84
N ALA A 7 0.31 3.34 -16.60
CA ALA A 7 0.42 2.41 -15.50
C ALA A 7 -0.93 1.72 -15.30
N LYS A 8 -0.95 0.38 -15.40
CA LYS A 8 -2.18 -0.41 -15.26
C LYS A 8 -2.72 -0.39 -13.83
N TRP A 9 -1.85 -0.36 -12.83
CA TRP A 9 -2.24 -0.31 -11.43
C TRP A 9 -1.65 0.90 -10.71
N LEU A 10 -2.39 1.45 -9.74
CA LEU A 10 -1.84 2.39 -8.77
C LEU A 10 -1.63 1.68 -7.44
N VAL A 11 -0.39 1.67 -6.96
CA VAL A 11 -0.03 1.24 -5.60
C VAL A 11 0.17 2.49 -4.76
N LEU A 12 -0.71 2.69 -3.80
CA LEU A 12 -0.67 3.83 -2.89
C LEU A 12 -0.18 3.39 -1.51
N ASP A 13 0.97 3.94 -1.12
CA ASP A 13 1.53 3.76 0.21
C ASP A 13 0.95 4.82 1.16
N GLY A 14 0.03 4.38 2.00
CA GLY A 14 -0.62 5.22 3.00
C GLY A 14 0.18 5.36 4.29
N TYR A 15 1.43 4.90 4.32
CA TYR A 15 2.31 4.80 5.47
C TYR A 15 1.74 3.91 6.59
N GLU A 16 2.05 2.65 6.52
CA GLU A 16 1.76 1.69 7.59
C GLU A 16 2.69 1.90 8.78
N ASP A 17 3.95 2.20 8.46
CA ASP A 17 4.99 2.57 9.42
C ASP A 17 5.55 3.95 9.09
N GLU A 18 6.32 4.52 10.00
CA GLU A 18 7.01 5.76 9.75
C GLU A 18 8.03 5.57 8.61
N PRO A 19 7.97 6.39 7.55
CA PRO A 19 8.89 6.26 6.41
C PRO A 19 10.35 6.50 6.79
N ALA A 20 10.60 7.14 7.94
CA ALA A 20 11.92 7.27 8.53
C ALA A 20 11.79 7.41 10.04
N ALA A 21 12.28 6.44 10.80
CA ALA A 21 12.43 6.54 12.24
C ALA A 21 13.70 7.35 12.60
N PHE A 22 13.73 7.91 13.79
CA PHE A 22 14.87 8.69 14.25
C PHE A 22 16.15 7.83 14.25
N GLY A 23 17.15 8.23 13.48
CA GLY A 23 18.42 7.50 13.32
C GLY A 23 18.37 6.28 12.41
N VAL A 24 17.24 6.03 11.76
CA VAL A 24 17.07 4.95 10.79
C VAL A 24 16.89 5.56 9.40
N PRO A 25 17.53 5.01 8.35
CA PRO A 25 17.31 5.46 6.98
C PRO A 25 15.83 5.33 6.56
N PRO A 26 15.36 6.17 5.64
CA PRO A 26 14.05 6.01 5.03
C PRO A 26 13.89 4.60 4.44
N TYR A 27 12.74 3.99 4.60
CA TYR A 27 12.47 2.68 4.02
C TYR A 27 11.03 2.58 3.50
N VAL A 28 10.81 1.64 2.62
CA VAL A 28 9.47 1.25 2.16
C VAL A 28 9.02 0.07 3.02
N GLY A 29 7.87 0.19 3.67
CA GLY A 29 7.33 -0.85 4.53
C GLY A 29 7.22 -2.22 3.82
N PHE A 30 7.42 -3.31 4.56
CA PHE A 30 7.44 -4.65 3.97
C PHE A 30 6.12 -5.05 3.29
N HIS A 31 4.98 -4.60 3.80
CA HIS A 31 3.67 -4.87 3.17
C HIS A 31 3.57 -4.26 1.77
N ILE A 32 4.10 -3.05 1.57
CA ILE A 32 4.18 -2.43 0.23
C ILE A 32 5.12 -3.22 -0.66
N ARG A 33 6.27 -3.67 -0.14
CA ARG A 33 7.23 -4.46 -0.91
C ARG A 33 6.63 -5.78 -1.36
N TYR A 34 5.95 -6.50 -0.48
CA TYR A 34 5.27 -7.74 -0.84
C TYR A 34 4.17 -7.53 -1.86
N LEU A 35 3.37 -6.47 -1.69
CA LEU A 35 2.33 -6.11 -2.65
C LEU A 35 2.91 -5.82 -4.04
N CYS A 36 4.00 -5.05 -4.10
CA CYS A 36 4.72 -4.80 -5.35
C CYS A 36 5.36 -6.10 -5.89
N GLY A 37 5.89 -6.96 -5.01
CA GLY A 37 6.42 -8.27 -5.40
C GLY A 37 5.38 -9.17 -6.05
N VAL A 38 4.12 -9.10 -5.63
CA VAL A 38 3.00 -9.79 -6.30
C VAL A 38 2.79 -9.23 -7.69
N LEU A 39 2.75 -7.91 -7.87
CA LEU A 39 2.55 -7.30 -9.19
C LEU A 39 3.71 -7.63 -10.15
N GLU A 40 4.95 -7.58 -9.66
CA GLU A 40 6.14 -8.02 -10.42
C GLU A 40 6.04 -9.49 -10.85
N GLN A 41 5.61 -10.39 -9.93
CA GLN A 41 5.40 -11.81 -10.23
C GLN A 41 4.40 -12.04 -11.37
N HIS A 42 3.36 -11.22 -11.42
CA HIS A 42 2.32 -11.30 -12.44
C HIS A 42 2.62 -10.46 -13.70
N ASN A 43 3.79 -9.84 -13.79
CA ASN A 43 4.18 -8.92 -14.88
C ASN A 43 3.15 -7.80 -15.08
N ILE A 44 2.57 -7.31 -14.01
CA ILE A 44 1.60 -6.21 -14.04
C ILE A 44 2.35 -4.90 -13.86
N ASP A 45 2.17 -4.00 -14.81
CA ASP A 45 2.71 -2.66 -14.68
C ASP A 45 1.93 -1.85 -13.64
N TYR A 46 2.63 -1.03 -12.86
CA TYR A 46 2.04 -0.21 -11.82
C TYR A 46 2.83 1.07 -11.58
N ARG A 47 2.12 2.06 -11.12
CA ARG A 47 2.69 3.29 -10.58
C ARG A 47 2.67 3.20 -9.06
N TYR A 48 3.82 3.44 -8.44
CA TYR A 48 3.92 3.60 -6.99
C TYR A 48 3.87 5.07 -6.61
N MET A 49 3.10 5.39 -5.57
CA MET A 49 3.07 6.71 -4.95
C MET A 49 2.91 6.57 -3.44
N THR A 50 3.64 7.40 -2.68
CA THR A 50 3.30 7.62 -1.27
C THR A 50 2.08 8.54 -1.17
N ILE A 51 1.40 8.54 -0.03
CA ILE A 51 0.27 9.44 0.20
C ILE A 51 0.67 10.92 0.09
N ASP A 52 1.89 11.27 0.47
CA ASP A 52 2.37 12.65 0.32
C ASP A 52 2.66 13.01 -1.14
N GLN A 53 3.18 12.06 -1.94
CA GLN A 53 3.27 12.24 -3.39
C GLN A 53 1.89 12.38 -4.04
N TRP A 54 0.90 11.62 -3.56
CA TRP A 54 -0.48 11.77 -4.00
C TRP A 54 -1.02 13.16 -3.70
N ARG A 55 -0.83 13.66 -2.47
CA ARG A 55 -1.24 15.02 -2.08
C ARG A 55 -0.59 16.09 -2.95
N ALA A 56 0.72 15.96 -3.19
CA ALA A 56 1.45 16.86 -4.08
C ALA A 56 0.95 16.78 -5.53
N PHE A 57 0.65 15.57 -6.02
CA PHE A 57 0.08 15.36 -7.35
C PHE A 57 -1.28 16.04 -7.51
N VAL A 58 -2.18 15.90 -6.51
CA VAL A 58 -3.49 16.55 -6.51
C VAL A 58 -3.35 18.08 -6.58
N LEU A 59 -2.43 18.64 -5.79
CA LEU A 59 -2.16 20.08 -5.81
C LEU A 59 -1.61 20.56 -7.15
N ALA A 60 -0.70 19.80 -7.74
CA ALA A 60 -0.03 20.20 -8.98
C ALA A 60 -0.89 20.00 -10.25
N LYS A 61 -1.74 18.97 -10.27
CA LYS A 61 -2.51 18.57 -11.47
C LYS A 61 -3.99 18.90 -11.42
N GLY A 62 -4.51 19.26 -10.25
CA GLY A 62 -5.93 19.53 -10.05
C GLY A 62 -6.84 18.34 -10.34
N GLU A 63 -8.14 18.58 -10.40
CA GLU A 63 -9.15 17.53 -10.60
C GLU A 63 -9.04 16.85 -11.98
N ASP A 64 -8.71 17.59 -13.03
CA ASP A 64 -8.55 17.02 -14.38
C ASP A 64 -7.38 16.04 -14.45
N GLY A 65 -6.24 16.40 -13.87
CA GLY A 65 -5.09 15.51 -13.82
C GLY A 65 -5.34 14.25 -12.97
N VAL A 66 -6.08 14.41 -11.88
CA VAL A 66 -6.51 13.27 -11.03
C VAL A 66 -7.47 12.36 -11.81
N SER A 67 -8.48 12.94 -12.48
CA SER A 67 -9.45 12.18 -13.28
C SER A 67 -8.75 11.41 -14.42
N ASN A 68 -7.82 12.06 -15.11
CA ASN A 68 -7.05 11.43 -16.18
C ASN A 68 -6.24 10.24 -15.64
N LEU A 69 -5.53 10.39 -14.52
CA LEU A 69 -4.81 9.28 -13.88
C LEU A 69 -5.77 8.16 -13.50
N MET A 70 -6.86 8.47 -12.78
CA MET A 70 -7.79 7.45 -12.29
C MET A 70 -8.45 6.67 -13.44
N ASN A 71 -8.80 7.34 -14.53
CA ASN A 71 -9.41 6.72 -15.70
C ASN A 71 -8.44 5.86 -16.53
N SER A 72 -7.14 6.03 -16.34
CA SER A 72 -6.12 5.20 -17.00
C SER A 72 -5.81 3.90 -16.25
N LEU A 73 -6.37 3.70 -15.06
CA LEU A 73 -6.06 2.55 -14.21
C LEU A 73 -6.92 1.34 -14.55
N ASP A 74 -6.28 0.16 -14.53
CA ASP A 74 -6.93 -1.16 -14.56
C ASP A 74 -7.12 -1.75 -13.15
N GLY A 75 -6.47 -1.18 -12.13
CA GLY A 75 -6.59 -1.61 -10.75
C GLY A 75 -5.99 -0.65 -9.74
N PHE A 76 -6.35 -0.84 -8.48
CA PHE A 76 -5.90 -0.01 -7.37
C PHE A 76 -5.58 -0.85 -6.14
N ALA A 77 -4.44 -0.60 -5.54
CA ALA A 77 -4.04 -1.20 -4.28
C ALA A 77 -3.54 -0.13 -3.32
N CYS A 78 -4.02 -0.16 -2.08
CA CYS A 78 -3.55 0.75 -1.04
C CYS A 78 -3.27 -0.01 0.25
N VAL A 79 -2.13 0.28 0.85
CA VAL A 79 -1.85 -0.09 2.24
C VAL A 79 -2.18 1.13 3.09
N ALA A 80 -3.26 1.03 3.86
CA ALA A 80 -3.71 2.12 4.71
C ALA A 80 -2.81 2.25 5.93
N GLY A 81 -2.53 3.49 6.28
CA GLY A 81 -1.56 3.87 7.28
C GLY A 81 -1.79 3.29 8.67
N ALA A 82 -0.84 3.55 9.54
CA ALA A 82 -0.91 3.16 10.94
C ALA A 82 -2.09 3.82 11.66
N VAL A 83 -2.67 3.11 12.60
CA VAL A 83 -3.73 3.63 13.48
C VAL A 83 -3.18 4.60 14.51
N VAL A 84 -1.87 4.79 14.57
CA VAL A 84 -1.21 5.63 15.57
C VAL A 84 -1.59 7.10 15.36
N PRO A 85 -2.20 7.76 16.33
CA PRO A 85 -2.46 9.17 16.24
C PRO A 85 -1.13 9.93 16.35
N GLY A 86 -0.83 10.73 15.34
CA GLY A 86 0.36 11.58 15.35
C GLY A 86 0.83 11.92 13.95
N LYS A 87 1.67 12.93 13.87
CA LYS A 87 2.42 13.22 12.64
C LYS A 87 3.73 12.46 12.74
N TYR A 88 4.04 11.69 11.74
CA TYR A 88 5.38 11.17 11.56
C TYR A 88 6.35 12.30 11.22
N LEU A 89 7.63 12.09 11.50
CA LEU A 89 8.66 13.11 11.25
C LEU A 89 8.73 13.52 9.78
N ARG A 90 8.47 12.60 8.86
CA ARG A 90 8.58 12.81 7.41
C ARG A 90 7.31 12.58 6.61
N GLY A 91 6.21 12.30 7.27
CA GLY A 91 4.97 12.07 6.54
C GLY A 91 3.75 12.04 7.46
N THR A 92 2.58 12.11 6.84
CA THR A 92 1.31 11.98 7.56
C THR A 92 0.55 10.80 6.97
N PRO A 93 0.26 9.74 7.76
CA PRO A 93 -0.48 8.59 7.28
C PRO A 93 -1.82 8.98 6.64
N ILE A 94 -2.25 8.15 5.71
CA ILE A 94 -3.54 8.33 5.05
C ILE A 94 -4.68 8.23 6.07
N SER A 95 -5.58 9.19 6.03
CA SER A 95 -6.79 9.17 6.84
C SER A 95 -7.92 8.38 6.18
N ILE A 96 -8.91 7.95 6.99
CA ILE A 96 -10.13 7.34 6.47
C ILE A 96 -10.89 8.25 5.51
N LYS A 97 -10.86 9.56 5.74
CA LYS A 97 -11.49 10.56 4.85
C LYS A 97 -10.81 10.58 3.49
N GLU A 98 -9.49 10.72 3.47
CA GLU A 98 -8.70 10.71 2.23
C GLU A 98 -8.87 9.40 1.47
N THR A 99 -8.85 8.26 2.17
CA THR A 99 -9.10 6.95 1.55
C THR A 99 -10.46 6.91 0.87
N LYS A 100 -11.52 7.40 1.53
CA LYS A 100 -12.87 7.49 0.95
C LYS A 100 -12.88 8.38 -0.29
N ASP A 101 -12.23 9.53 -0.23
CA ASP A 101 -12.20 10.48 -1.34
C ASP A 101 -11.42 9.94 -2.54
N ILE A 102 -10.31 9.25 -2.31
CA ILE A 102 -9.55 8.57 -3.38
C ILE A 102 -10.38 7.45 -4.01
N VAL A 103 -10.96 6.58 -3.20
CA VAL A 103 -11.75 5.45 -3.68
C VAL A 103 -12.97 5.89 -4.49
N ARG A 104 -13.61 7.01 -4.13
CA ARG A 104 -14.73 7.57 -4.91
C ARG A 104 -14.33 8.02 -6.31
N LYS A 105 -13.08 8.42 -6.50
CA LYS A 105 -12.56 8.89 -7.79
C LYS A 105 -12.16 7.74 -8.73
N LEU A 106 -12.06 6.51 -8.23
CA LEU A 106 -11.73 5.36 -9.06
C LEU A 106 -12.89 4.99 -10.00
N PRO A 107 -12.63 4.56 -11.23
CA PRO A 107 -13.66 4.04 -12.14
C PRO A 107 -14.42 2.87 -11.50
N LEU A 108 -15.73 2.77 -11.76
CA LEU A 108 -16.59 1.78 -11.11
C LEU A 108 -16.24 0.32 -11.44
N GLY A 109 -15.61 0.08 -12.58
CA GLY A 109 -15.32 -1.27 -13.10
C GLY A 109 -14.02 -1.88 -12.58
N ILE A 110 -13.08 -1.08 -12.10
CA ILE A 110 -11.75 -1.60 -11.76
C ILE A 110 -11.72 -2.30 -10.40
N PRO A 111 -10.92 -3.37 -10.25
CA PRO A 111 -10.66 -3.99 -8.96
C PRO A 111 -9.88 -3.05 -8.06
N ALA A 112 -10.25 -3.02 -6.78
CA ALA A 112 -9.56 -2.23 -5.78
C ALA A 112 -9.41 -3.02 -4.49
N ILE A 113 -8.23 -2.94 -3.86
CA ILE A 113 -7.93 -3.58 -2.59
C ILE A 113 -7.36 -2.56 -1.61
N LEU A 114 -7.85 -2.61 -0.38
CA LEU A 114 -7.29 -1.89 0.76
C LEU A 114 -6.81 -2.88 1.80
N GLY A 115 -5.60 -2.69 2.26
CA GLY A 115 -4.98 -3.46 3.34
C GLY A 115 -4.30 -2.56 4.37
N GLY A 116 -3.57 -3.17 5.29
CA GLY A 116 -2.86 -2.50 6.36
C GLY A 116 -3.63 -2.46 7.68
N TRP A 117 -2.94 -2.04 8.73
CA TRP A 117 -3.45 -2.08 10.10
C TRP A 117 -4.68 -1.22 10.33
N ALA A 118 -4.73 -0.04 9.67
CA ALA A 118 -5.83 0.91 9.81
C ALA A 118 -7.19 0.34 9.38
N ILE A 119 -7.22 -0.61 8.45
CA ILE A 119 -8.47 -1.18 7.92
C ILE A 119 -9.28 -1.90 9.02
N ARG A 120 -8.61 -2.60 9.91
CA ARG A 120 -9.28 -3.29 11.04
C ARG A 120 -9.93 -2.29 11.98
N GLY A 121 -9.18 -1.27 12.39
CA GLY A 121 -9.68 -0.21 13.26
C GLY A 121 -10.84 0.57 12.61
N TRP A 122 -10.75 0.88 11.34
CA TRP A 122 -11.83 1.56 10.62
C TRP A 122 -13.11 0.74 10.55
N ARG A 123 -13.00 -0.58 10.35
CA ARG A 123 -14.17 -1.46 10.40
C ARG A 123 -14.82 -1.52 11.77
N GLN A 124 -14.04 -1.56 12.83
CA GLN A 124 -14.56 -1.50 14.20
C GLN A 124 -15.30 -0.18 14.47
N GLN A 125 -14.88 0.92 13.82
CA GLN A 125 -15.58 2.21 13.84
C GLN A 125 -16.78 2.28 12.89
N GLY A 126 -17.24 1.16 12.34
CA GLY A 126 -18.41 1.09 11.47
C GLY A 126 -18.16 1.46 10.01
N TRP A 127 -16.89 1.59 9.58
CA TRP A 127 -16.62 1.85 8.17
C TRP A 127 -16.93 0.63 7.31
N THR A 128 -17.69 0.85 6.24
CA THR A 128 -18.03 -0.17 5.24
C THR A 128 -17.53 0.24 3.85
N PRO A 129 -17.21 -0.71 2.98
CA PRO A 129 -16.83 -0.42 1.61
C PRO A 129 -17.88 0.41 0.89
N LEU A 130 -17.46 1.47 0.22
CA LEU A 130 -18.35 2.37 -0.52
C LEU A 130 -18.76 1.82 -1.88
N ARG A 131 -18.17 0.71 -2.33
CA ARG A 131 -18.37 0.16 -3.67
C ARG A 131 -18.15 -1.35 -3.70
N LYS A 132 -18.87 -2.04 -4.61
CA LYS A 132 -18.86 -3.52 -4.69
C LYS A 132 -17.52 -4.13 -5.07
N ASN A 133 -16.70 -3.44 -5.85
CA ASN A 133 -15.39 -3.94 -6.29
C ASN A 133 -14.21 -3.45 -5.44
N LEU A 134 -14.49 -2.84 -4.29
CA LEU A 134 -13.49 -2.55 -3.27
C LEU A 134 -13.43 -3.69 -2.26
N PHE A 135 -12.31 -4.37 -2.21
CA PHE A 135 -12.06 -5.42 -1.24
C PHE A 135 -11.23 -4.92 -0.07
N LEU A 136 -11.65 -5.23 1.15
CA LEU A 136 -10.91 -4.92 2.37
C LEU A 136 -10.16 -6.17 2.82
N ALA A 137 -8.84 -6.18 2.64
CA ALA A 137 -7.99 -7.27 3.07
C ALA A 137 -7.76 -7.21 4.58
N LEU A 138 -8.42 -8.10 5.31
CA LEU A 138 -8.27 -8.25 6.76
C LEU A 138 -7.16 -9.23 7.17
N GLN A 139 -6.60 -9.91 6.19
CA GLN A 139 -5.43 -10.78 6.28
C GLN A 139 -4.32 -10.21 5.41
N ASP A 140 -3.50 -11.04 4.83
CA ASP A 140 -2.37 -10.60 4.02
C ASP A 140 -2.87 -10.00 2.69
N THR A 141 -2.63 -8.70 2.52
CA THR A 141 -3.12 -7.93 1.36
C THR A 141 -2.53 -8.47 0.07
N ASP A 142 -1.25 -8.79 0.08
CA ASP A 142 -0.50 -9.35 -1.01
C ASP A 142 -1.00 -10.75 -1.42
N ALA A 143 -1.19 -11.67 -0.47
CA ALA A 143 -1.73 -13.00 -0.74
C ALA A 143 -3.18 -12.94 -1.26
N THR A 144 -3.94 -11.98 -0.76
CA THR A 144 -5.30 -11.72 -1.22
C THR A 144 -5.31 -11.19 -2.66
N LEU A 145 -4.38 -10.29 -2.98
CA LEU A 145 -4.20 -9.77 -4.35
C LEU A 145 -3.72 -10.87 -5.29
N ASP A 146 -2.73 -11.67 -4.90
CA ASP A 146 -2.23 -12.81 -5.70
C ASP A 146 -3.36 -13.78 -6.05
N ASN A 147 -4.21 -14.12 -5.07
CA ASN A 147 -5.38 -14.95 -5.34
C ASN A 147 -6.35 -14.30 -6.34
N PHE A 148 -6.61 -13.00 -6.20
CA PHE A 148 -7.48 -12.29 -7.14
C PHE A 148 -6.90 -12.29 -8.56
N LEU A 149 -5.62 -12.01 -8.72
CA LEU A 149 -4.96 -11.99 -10.02
C LEU A 149 -4.96 -13.35 -10.72
N LYS A 150 -4.93 -14.45 -9.93
CA LYS A 150 -5.03 -15.83 -10.44
C LYS A 150 -6.45 -16.27 -10.78
N THR A 151 -7.43 -15.81 -10.03
CA THR A 151 -8.79 -16.42 -10.05
C THR A 151 -9.90 -15.45 -10.42
N ALA A 152 -9.61 -14.16 -10.53
CA ALA A 152 -10.57 -13.06 -10.66
C ALA A 152 -11.61 -13.02 -9.50
N LYS A 153 -11.33 -13.68 -8.37
CA LYS A 153 -12.23 -13.72 -7.21
C LYS A 153 -11.51 -13.23 -5.95
N TRP A 154 -12.13 -12.29 -5.26
CA TRP A 154 -11.65 -11.82 -3.98
C TRP A 154 -11.89 -12.88 -2.89
N LYS A 155 -10.82 -13.24 -2.19
CA LYS A 155 -10.85 -14.13 -1.03
C LYS A 155 -9.72 -13.73 -0.08
N HIS A 156 -10.00 -13.68 1.22
CA HIS A 156 -8.96 -13.50 2.22
C HIS A 156 -7.99 -14.67 2.19
N CYS A 157 -6.73 -14.39 2.01
CA CYS A 157 -5.66 -15.37 1.95
C CYS A 157 -4.55 -15.00 2.93
N ARG A 158 -3.82 -16.03 3.38
CA ARG A 158 -2.56 -15.87 4.10
C ARG A 158 -1.42 -16.29 3.21
N ARG A 159 -0.28 -15.65 3.39
CA ARG A 159 0.96 -16.00 2.70
C ARG A 159 1.47 -17.37 3.14
N THR A 160 2.01 -18.11 2.20
CA THR A 160 2.85 -19.27 2.51
C THR A 160 4.31 -18.83 2.71
N PRO A 161 5.16 -19.66 3.34
CA PRO A 161 6.60 -19.36 3.47
C PRO A 161 7.28 -19.12 2.13
N GLU A 162 6.90 -19.86 1.10
CA GLU A 162 7.43 -19.72 -0.26
C GLU A 162 7.05 -18.38 -0.89
N GLN A 163 5.78 -17.97 -0.73
CA GLN A 163 5.29 -16.67 -1.17
C GLN A 163 6.03 -15.53 -0.46
N TRP A 164 6.25 -15.66 0.84
CA TRP A 164 7.02 -14.68 1.60
C TRP A 164 8.40 -14.45 1.00
N SER A 165 9.15 -15.55 0.84
CA SER A 165 10.51 -15.47 0.30
C SER A 165 10.53 -14.87 -1.11
N ASN A 166 9.61 -15.30 -1.97
CA ASN A 166 9.54 -14.83 -3.35
C ASN A 166 9.18 -13.35 -3.44
N TRP A 167 8.12 -12.93 -2.76
CA TRP A 167 7.67 -11.53 -2.83
C TRP A 167 8.60 -10.56 -2.12
N ALA A 168 9.24 -10.97 -1.04
CA ALA A 168 10.29 -10.17 -0.41
C ALA A 168 11.45 -9.92 -1.38
N LYS A 169 11.88 -10.97 -2.12
CA LYS A 169 12.94 -10.88 -3.13
C LYS A 169 12.54 -9.97 -4.31
N LEU A 170 11.37 -10.17 -4.88
CA LEU A 170 10.87 -9.35 -5.98
C LEU A 170 10.62 -7.90 -5.53
N GLY A 171 10.06 -7.74 -4.35
CA GLY A 171 9.77 -6.43 -3.76
C GLY A 171 11.00 -5.59 -3.44
N ALA A 172 12.13 -6.22 -3.11
CA ALA A 172 13.39 -5.54 -2.82
C ALA A 172 13.95 -4.74 -4.01
N SER A 173 13.61 -5.13 -5.23
CA SER A 173 14.00 -4.44 -6.48
C SER A 173 12.83 -3.80 -7.21
N SER A 174 11.67 -3.71 -6.57
CA SER A 174 10.43 -3.21 -7.15
C SER A 174 10.45 -1.70 -7.44
N LYS A 175 9.47 -1.25 -8.22
CA LYS A 175 9.28 0.19 -8.49
C LYS A 175 9.09 1.01 -7.21
N ALA A 176 8.48 0.44 -6.17
CA ALA A 176 8.33 1.12 -4.88
C ALA A 176 9.69 1.52 -4.29
N VAL A 177 10.67 0.61 -4.31
CA VAL A 177 12.02 0.89 -3.82
C VAL A 177 12.75 1.86 -4.75
N LYS A 178 12.66 1.67 -6.07
CA LYS A 178 13.35 2.50 -7.07
C LYS A 178 12.84 3.94 -7.13
N PHE A 179 11.56 4.17 -6.86
CA PHE A 179 10.90 5.47 -7.03
C PHE A 179 10.43 6.11 -5.73
N HIS A 180 10.78 5.54 -4.58
CA HIS A 180 10.51 6.18 -3.31
C HIS A 180 11.29 7.50 -3.21
N PRO A 181 10.62 8.62 -2.86
CA PRO A 181 11.22 9.95 -2.93
C PRO A 181 12.45 10.14 -2.05
N ASP A 182 12.52 9.41 -0.93
CA ASP A 182 13.58 9.52 0.06
C ASP A 182 14.67 8.45 -0.11
N LEU A 183 14.45 7.42 -0.94
CA LEU A 183 15.40 6.31 -1.08
C LEU A 183 16.26 6.39 -2.33
N TRP A 184 15.83 7.11 -3.35
CA TRP A 184 16.48 7.07 -4.64
C TRP A 184 16.76 8.46 -5.21
N SER A 185 17.98 8.66 -5.65
CA SER A 185 18.34 9.75 -6.56
C SER A 185 19.15 9.17 -7.72
N LYS A 186 19.28 9.93 -8.82
CA LYS A 186 20.09 9.50 -9.98
C LYS A 186 21.54 9.22 -9.60
N ASP A 187 22.04 9.94 -8.60
CA ASP A 187 23.43 9.90 -8.17
C ASP A 187 23.67 8.93 -7.01
N ASN A 188 22.59 8.48 -6.36
CA ASN A 188 22.62 7.51 -5.28
C ASN A 188 21.39 6.59 -5.35
N PRO A 189 21.52 5.42 -5.95
CA PRO A 189 20.40 4.49 -6.11
C PRO A 189 19.90 3.86 -4.80
N GLY A 190 20.40 4.28 -3.67
CA GLY A 190 20.01 3.77 -2.36
C GLY A 190 20.43 2.32 -2.11
N PRO A 191 20.41 1.88 -0.87
CA PRO A 191 20.69 0.47 -0.54
C PRO A 191 19.54 -0.42 -0.98
N LEU A 192 19.85 -1.58 -1.55
CA LEU A 192 18.90 -2.67 -1.66
C LEU A 192 18.58 -3.18 -0.25
N THR A 193 17.38 -2.90 0.21
CA THR A 193 16.94 -3.36 1.54
C THR A 193 16.03 -4.57 1.37
N TYR A 194 16.41 -5.67 2.00
CA TYR A 194 15.63 -6.90 2.04
C TYR A 194 15.00 -7.03 3.44
N GLU A 195 13.70 -6.88 3.49
CA GLU A 195 12.94 -7.02 4.73
C GLU A 195 12.06 -8.25 4.69
N VAL A 196 12.06 -8.98 5.78
CA VAL A 196 11.23 -10.17 5.97
C VAL A 196 10.49 -10.03 7.29
N GLU A 197 9.18 -10.15 7.24
CA GLU A 197 8.36 -10.25 8.44
C GLU A 197 8.62 -11.60 9.13
N VAL A 198 9.19 -11.58 10.32
CA VAL A 198 9.50 -12.79 11.08
C VAL A 198 8.42 -13.16 12.11
N TYR A 199 7.50 -12.23 12.38
CA TYR A 199 6.42 -12.42 13.34
C TYR A 199 5.22 -11.55 13.00
N GLN A 200 4.02 -12.10 13.08
CA GLN A 200 2.78 -11.38 12.91
C GLN A 200 1.86 -11.60 14.12
N GLY A 201 1.44 -10.53 14.73
CA GLY A 201 0.55 -10.52 15.88
C GLY A 201 1.19 -9.97 17.15
N CYS A 202 0.46 -10.03 18.25
CA CYS A 202 0.91 -9.54 19.53
C CYS A 202 1.01 -10.68 20.56
N VAL A 203 2.15 -10.80 21.23
CA VAL A 203 2.35 -11.78 22.32
C VAL A 203 1.37 -11.60 23.48
N ARG A 204 0.80 -10.41 23.61
CA ARG A 204 -0.17 -10.07 24.64
C ARG A 204 -1.62 -10.08 24.17
N TYR A 205 -1.91 -10.58 22.97
CA TYR A 205 -3.26 -10.51 22.37
C TYR A 205 -4.37 -11.09 23.28
N LYS A 206 -4.06 -12.11 24.11
CA LYS A 206 -5.02 -12.74 25.04
C LYS A 206 -5.34 -11.88 26.28
N ARG A 207 -4.40 -11.03 26.71
CA ARG A 207 -4.54 -10.22 27.93
C ARG A 207 -4.77 -8.74 27.66
N GLY A 208 -4.62 -8.33 26.42
CA GLY A 208 -4.66 -6.95 26.02
C GLY A 208 -3.54 -6.11 26.62
N CYS A 209 -3.31 -4.98 26.08
CA CYS A 209 -2.48 -3.95 26.68
C CYS A 209 -3.35 -2.71 26.86
N LYS A 210 -3.40 -2.14 28.09
CA LYS A 210 -4.28 -0.99 28.39
C LYS A 210 -4.04 0.22 27.48
N PHE A 211 -2.89 0.28 26.83
CA PHE A 211 -2.50 1.35 25.93
C PHE A 211 -2.52 0.94 24.44
N CYS A 212 -2.90 -0.30 24.14
CA CYS A 212 -2.93 -0.79 22.79
C CYS A 212 -4.25 -0.38 22.13
N ILE A 213 -4.15 0.35 21.04
CA ILE A 213 -5.28 0.71 20.17
C ILE A 213 -5.46 -0.30 19.03
N GLU A 214 -4.54 -1.25 18.92
CA GLU A 214 -4.62 -2.36 17.97
C GLU A 214 -5.22 -3.59 18.69
N PRO A 215 -6.26 -4.19 18.14
CA PRO A 215 -6.91 -5.37 18.71
C PRO A 215 -6.06 -6.64 18.58
#